data_3ef05a3a0a8593a05baa871479957446
#
_entry.id   3ef05a3a0a8593a05baa871479957446
#
_cell.length_a   1.000
_cell.length_b   1.000
_cell.length_c   1.000
_cell.angle_alpha   90.00
_cell.angle_beta   90.00
_cell.angle_gamma   90.00
#
_symmetry.space_group_name_H-M   'P 1'
#
loop_
_entity.id
_entity.type
_entity.pdbx_description
1 polymer ?
#
loop_
_entity_poly.entity_id
_entity_poly.type
_entity_poly.pdbx_seq_one_letter_code
_entity_poly.pdbx_strand_id
1 'polypeptide(L)'
;LSEESVFASYNNQLLKDFNVFALNKSDILNNKLCSYINENISSYSPNISLSDCAFNTFSYMTDNEGYGVEEQIVKAMEYGMYSNVLDKEQQSILSGEEQENVQNDKEQESVQADNECKYVRCGENLSEAQAYSEQFMEDNENLKKDLADMLEQSDDGDMQYEDRQKEQINTSLNAVWQLYEYLKSGICETVTEGRISNKYIEIQELADEYIKSRDISFINKDEIKRSIEASRNEDTLKKNVLSTEYVAKHFICYTDTSLGDNDRAGSSALLDYEMEYIIGGEHNDRKNVYKVINQLAVIREGVNLSYLISSQDKMSEAYMLAAALVGVTGCDLAVRLVQYIIVSIWAYAESIVELRKLLAGETIALIKNRDNWILQLSSLVDEKLNLQSLINNITSYEAVNNNKVEENGRDNSIGYKEYLKLLIMFMNKSDRNYRIAALMELRMIMYGHSGFRMKNYIYAAFGAAHFKMNGTGSVYRQKLSYSYI
;
A
#
# COMPACT_ATOMS: atom_id res chain seq x y z
N LEU A 1 -31.89 -6.35 -18.27
CA LEU A 1 -31.25 -5.10 -17.79
C LEU A 1 -29.74 -5.16 -17.93
N SER A 2 -29.10 -6.30 -17.66
CA SER A 2 -27.66 -6.45 -17.86
C SER A 2 -27.22 -6.26 -19.31
N GLU A 3 -27.97 -6.81 -20.28
CA GLU A 3 -27.68 -6.67 -21.70
C GLU A 3 -27.97 -5.27 -22.25
N GLU A 4 -28.96 -4.59 -21.71
CA GLU A 4 -29.32 -3.25 -22.14
C GLU A 4 -28.62 -2.12 -21.37
N SER A 5 -28.09 -2.41 -20.18
CA SER A 5 -27.23 -1.48 -19.45
C SER A 5 -25.78 -1.49 -19.95
N VAL A 6 -25.41 -2.50 -20.74
CA VAL A 6 -24.16 -2.50 -21.52
C VAL A 6 -24.27 -1.43 -22.60
N PHE A 7 -24.36 -0.19 -22.15
CA PHE A 7 -24.42 0.90 -23.03
C PHE A 7 -23.09 1.24 -23.54
N ALA A 8 -23.01 1.18 -24.82
CA ALA A 8 -22.06 1.88 -25.58
C ALA A 8 -20.60 1.40 -25.42
N SER A 9 -19.79 1.89 -26.28
CA SER A 9 -18.38 1.57 -26.49
C SER A 9 -17.50 1.53 -25.26
N TYR A 10 -17.80 2.29 -24.20
CA TYR A 10 -16.94 2.31 -23.01
C TYR A 10 -17.19 1.21 -21.98
N ASN A 11 -18.38 0.64 -21.90
CA ASN A 11 -18.58 -0.52 -21.01
C ASN A 11 -17.76 -1.73 -21.45
N ASN A 12 -17.60 -1.92 -22.76
CA ASN A 12 -16.72 -2.98 -23.27
C ASN A 12 -15.26 -2.73 -22.86
N GLN A 13 -14.81 -1.48 -22.86
CA GLN A 13 -13.45 -1.13 -22.49
C GLN A 13 -13.23 -1.24 -20.97
N LEU A 14 -14.17 -0.70 -20.17
CA LEU A 14 -14.15 -0.87 -18.71
C LEU A 14 -14.13 -2.34 -18.30
N LEU A 15 -14.95 -3.17 -18.94
CA LEU A 15 -14.99 -4.59 -18.67
C LEU A 15 -13.67 -5.27 -19.04
N LYS A 16 -13.11 -4.95 -20.21
CA LYS A 16 -11.87 -5.54 -20.70
C LYS A 16 -10.67 -5.19 -19.82
N ASP A 17 -10.54 -3.91 -19.43
CA ASP A 17 -9.36 -3.42 -18.72
C ASP A 17 -9.47 -3.56 -17.20
N PHE A 18 -10.70 -3.48 -16.67
CA PHE A 18 -10.91 -3.37 -15.22
C PHE A 18 -11.94 -4.34 -14.65
N ASN A 19 -12.65 -5.11 -15.46
CA ASN A 19 -13.78 -5.95 -15.03
C ASN A 19 -14.84 -5.17 -14.22
N VAL A 20 -15.08 -3.91 -14.57
CA VAL A 20 -16.02 -2.99 -13.91
C VAL A 20 -17.11 -2.60 -14.89
N PHE A 21 -18.34 -2.51 -14.39
CA PHE A 21 -19.50 -2.06 -15.14
C PHE A 21 -20.00 -0.70 -14.63
N ALA A 22 -20.55 0.10 -15.52
CA ALA A 22 -21.19 1.35 -15.19
C ALA A 22 -22.63 1.37 -15.70
N LEU A 23 -23.60 1.61 -14.82
CA LEU A 23 -24.98 1.78 -15.19
C LEU A 23 -25.23 3.20 -15.70
N ASN A 24 -26.10 3.32 -16.71
CA ASN A 24 -26.43 4.61 -17.32
C ASN A 24 -27.40 5.44 -16.47
N LYS A 25 -27.71 6.65 -16.95
CA LYS A 25 -28.53 7.66 -16.25
C LYS A 25 -29.92 7.14 -15.85
N SER A 26 -30.41 7.61 -14.71
CA SER A 26 -31.65 7.22 -14.04
C SER A 26 -32.92 7.21 -14.92
N ASP A 27 -33.07 8.18 -15.82
CA ASP A 27 -34.28 8.33 -16.62
C ASP A 27 -34.45 7.21 -17.66
N ILE A 28 -33.34 6.78 -18.26
CA ILE A 28 -33.34 5.68 -19.22
C ILE A 28 -33.61 4.36 -18.49
N LEU A 29 -33.06 4.18 -17.31
CA LEU A 29 -33.23 2.98 -16.49
C LEU A 29 -34.69 2.81 -16.08
N ASN A 30 -35.35 3.88 -15.60
CA ASN A 30 -36.77 3.86 -15.19
C ASN A 30 -37.70 3.48 -16.35
N ASN A 31 -37.54 4.13 -17.48
CA ASN A 31 -38.42 3.89 -18.64
C ASN A 31 -38.30 2.45 -19.16
N LYS A 32 -37.09 1.94 -19.29
CA LYS A 32 -36.84 0.56 -19.74
C LYS A 32 -37.34 -0.49 -18.77
N LEU A 33 -37.10 -0.29 -17.47
CA LEU A 33 -37.55 -1.23 -16.44
C LEU A 33 -39.07 -1.33 -16.41
N CYS A 34 -39.77 -0.21 -16.41
CA CYS A 34 -41.24 -0.20 -16.40
C CYS A 34 -41.83 -0.85 -17.64
N SER A 35 -41.23 -0.63 -18.83
CA SER A 35 -41.61 -1.30 -20.08
C SER A 35 -41.41 -2.82 -19.94
N TYR A 36 -40.25 -3.24 -19.46
CA TYR A 36 -39.91 -4.67 -19.33
C TYR A 36 -40.81 -5.40 -18.30
N ILE A 37 -41.07 -4.77 -17.18
CA ILE A 37 -42.01 -5.32 -16.18
C ILE A 37 -43.42 -5.45 -16.76
N ASN A 38 -43.89 -4.42 -17.48
CA ASN A 38 -45.23 -4.42 -18.07
C ASN A 38 -45.40 -5.50 -19.15
N GLU A 39 -44.41 -5.67 -20.03
CA GLU A 39 -44.40 -6.70 -21.04
C GLU A 39 -44.44 -8.11 -20.45
N ASN A 40 -43.61 -8.38 -19.44
CA ASN A 40 -43.57 -9.67 -18.77
C ASN A 40 -44.88 -9.98 -18.02
N ILE A 41 -45.45 -9.00 -17.31
CA ILE A 41 -46.73 -9.22 -16.59
C ILE A 41 -47.85 -9.51 -17.56
N SER A 42 -47.93 -8.78 -18.66
CA SER A 42 -48.94 -8.99 -19.70
C SER A 42 -48.93 -10.41 -20.26
N SER A 43 -47.71 -10.97 -20.35
CA SER A 43 -47.50 -12.34 -20.86
C SER A 43 -47.89 -13.46 -19.91
N TYR A 44 -47.72 -13.24 -18.60
CA TYR A 44 -47.86 -14.30 -17.58
C TYR A 44 -49.13 -14.18 -16.73
N SER A 45 -49.72 -12.99 -16.58
CA SER A 45 -50.88 -12.77 -15.70
C SER A 45 -51.81 -11.66 -16.23
N PRO A 46 -52.78 -12.00 -17.06
CA PRO A 46 -53.70 -11.01 -17.65
C PRO A 46 -54.57 -10.28 -16.62
N ASN A 47 -54.65 -10.80 -15.38
CA ASN A 47 -55.43 -10.19 -14.29
C ASN A 47 -54.61 -9.18 -13.45
N ILE A 48 -53.36 -8.92 -13.76
CA ILE A 48 -52.51 -7.99 -13.05
C ILE A 48 -52.02 -6.93 -14.07
N SER A 49 -52.10 -5.67 -13.68
CA SER A 49 -51.55 -4.57 -14.46
C SER A 49 -50.58 -3.73 -13.64
N LEU A 50 -49.52 -3.25 -14.24
CA LEU A 50 -48.60 -2.31 -13.62
C LEU A 50 -49.28 -0.94 -13.58
N SER A 51 -49.44 -0.38 -12.37
CA SER A 51 -50.05 0.96 -12.20
C SER A 51 -49.00 2.05 -12.10
N ASP A 52 -47.85 1.75 -11.50
CA ASP A 52 -46.70 2.64 -11.35
C ASP A 52 -45.44 1.86 -11.08
N CYS A 53 -44.33 2.37 -11.58
CA CYS A 53 -43.02 1.76 -11.37
C CYS A 53 -41.94 2.82 -11.45
N ALA A 54 -41.18 2.98 -10.39
CA ALA A 54 -40.04 3.90 -10.40
C ALA A 54 -38.94 3.45 -9.45
N PHE A 55 -37.69 3.65 -9.89
CA PHE A 55 -36.56 3.76 -9.00
C PHE A 55 -36.45 5.19 -8.50
N ASN A 56 -36.44 5.37 -7.20
CA ASN A 56 -36.47 6.67 -6.54
C ASN A 56 -35.18 6.99 -5.80
N THR A 57 -34.36 5.96 -5.56
CA THR A 57 -33.10 6.11 -4.83
C THR A 57 -32.00 5.41 -5.62
N PHE A 58 -30.92 6.11 -5.82
CA PHE A 58 -29.76 5.64 -6.55
C PHE A 58 -28.51 5.74 -5.67
N SER A 59 -27.65 4.76 -5.77
CA SER A 59 -26.30 4.80 -5.23
C SER A 59 -25.32 4.87 -6.38
N TYR A 60 -24.43 5.83 -6.35
CA TYR A 60 -23.43 6.02 -7.39
C TYR A 60 -22.12 5.30 -7.03
N MET A 61 -21.31 5.05 -8.04
CA MET A 61 -20.06 4.29 -7.90
C MET A 61 -19.11 4.88 -6.84
N THR A 62 -19.13 6.21 -6.68
CA THR A 62 -18.25 6.93 -5.76
C THR A 62 -18.90 7.28 -4.42
N ASP A 63 -20.18 6.94 -4.21
CA ASP A 63 -20.85 7.17 -2.94
C ASP A 63 -20.23 6.30 -1.81
N ASN A 64 -20.37 6.77 -0.57
CA ASN A 64 -19.93 6.02 0.62
C ASN A 64 -18.48 5.52 0.49
N GLU A 65 -17.54 6.44 0.29
CA GLU A 65 -16.10 6.13 0.22
C GLU A 65 -15.73 5.23 -0.99
N GLY A 66 -16.46 5.35 -2.09
CA GLY A 66 -16.21 4.55 -3.29
C GLY A 66 -16.70 3.10 -3.15
N TYR A 67 -17.73 2.88 -2.32
CA TYR A 67 -18.27 1.54 -2.04
C TYR A 67 -18.66 0.78 -3.32
N GLY A 68 -19.27 1.45 -4.30
CA GLY A 68 -19.64 0.82 -5.56
C GLY A 68 -18.44 0.29 -6.37
N VAL A 69 -17.32 1.02 -6.33
CA VAL A 69 -16.07 0.59 -6.97
C VAL A 69 -15.51 -0.63 -6.25
N GLU A 70 -15.43 -0.60 -4.93
CA GLU A 70 -14.92 -1.72 -4.14
C GLU A 70 -15.73 -2.99 -4.33
N GLU A 71 -17.05 -2.92 -4.26
CA GLU A 71 -17.92 -4.11 -4.43
C GLU A 71 -17.75 -4.75 -5.80
N GLN A 72 -17.63 -3.95 -6.85
CA GLN A 72 -17.38 -4.50 -8.19
C GLN A 72 -15.99 -5.12 -8.33
N ILE A 73 -14.97 -4.52 -7.72
CA ILE A 73 -13.62 -5.08 -7.66
C ILE A 73 -13.63 -6.44 -6.96
N VAL A 74 -14.27 -6.52 -5.79
CA VAL A 74 -14.37 -7.75 -5.01
C VAL A 74 -15.09 -8.83 -5.83
N LYS A 75 -16.22 -8.50 -6.46
CA LYS A 75 -16.96 -9.44 -7.32
C LYS A 75 -16.16 -9.89 -8.54
N ALA A 76 -15.46 -8.97 -9.19
CA ALA A 76 -14.60 -9.32 -10.33
C ALA A 76 -13.50 -10.33 -9.92
N MET A 77 -12.93 -10.17 -8.74
CA MET A 77 -11.93 -11.08 -8.20
C MET A 77 -12.54 -12.44 -7.81
N GLU A 78 -13.72 -12.44 -7.17
CA GLU A 78 -14.45 -13.68 -6.88
C GLU A 78 -14.80 -14.45 -8.15
N TYR A 79 -15.36 -13.78 -9.17
CA TYR A 79 -15.65 -14.43 -10.47
C TYR A 79 -14.38 -14.93 -11.18
N GLY A 80 -13.28 -14.18 -11.09
CA GLY A 80 -12.01 -14.62 -11.68
C GLY A 80 -11.47 -15.89 -11.03
N MET A 81 -11.70 -16.09 -9.73
CA MET A 81 -11.38 -17.33 -9.04
C MET A 81 -12.24 -18.48 -9.53
N TYR A 82 -13.56 -18.29 -9.63
CA TYR A 82 -14.48 -19.32 -10.11
C TYR A 82 -14.25 -19.69 -11.57
N SER A 83 -13.94 -18.72 -12.46
CA SER A 83 -13.67 -19.00 -13.87
C SER A 83 -12.42 -19.83 -14.06
N ASN A 84 -11.37 -19.58 -13.27
CA ASN A 84 -10.14 -20.39 -13.32
C ASN A 84 -10.38 -21.84 -12.88
N VAL A 85 -11.33 -22.07 -11.95
CA VAL A 85 -11.75 -23.42 -11.54
C VAL A 85 -12.48 -24.12 -12.70
N LEU A 86 -13.48 -23.44 -13.29
CA LEU A 86 -14.26 -23.99 -14.40
C LEU A 86 -13.41 -24.28 -15.64
N ASP A 87 -12.43 -23.41 -15.95
CA ASP A 87 -11.51 -23.64 -17.08
C ASP A 87 -10.60 -24.86 -16.83
N LYS A 88 -10.13 -25.05 -15.58
CA LYS A 88 -9.37 -26.25 -15.20
C LYS A 88 -10.25 -27.50 -15.22
N GLU A 89 -11.50 -27.43 -14.73
CA GLU A 89 -12.45 -28.52 -14.82
C GLU A 89 -12.75 -28.91 -16.27
N GLN A 90 -12.97 -27.93 -17.17
CA GLN A 90 -13.17 -28.22 -18.59
C GLN A 90 -11.92 -28.83 -19.23
N GLN A 91 -10.72 -28.39 -18.86
CA GLN A 91 -9.48 -28.98 -19.32
C GLN A 91 -9.27 -30.41 -18.80
N SER A 92 -9.63 -30.69 -17.53
CA SER A 92 -9.53 -32.04 -16.94
C SER A 92 -10.53 -33.01 -17.59
N ILE A 93 -11.74 -32.55 -17.88
CA ILE A 93 -12.76 -33.32 -18.60
C ILE A 93 -12.29 -33.64 -20.03
N LEU A 94 -11.64 -32.67 -20.69
CA LEU A 94 -11.09 -32.85 -22.04
C LEU A 94 -9.87 -33.75 -22.08
N SER A 95 -9.07 -33.79 -21.00
CA SER A 95 -7.88 -34.65 -20.89
C SER A 95 -8.17 -36.05 -20.38
N GLY A 96 -9.39 -36.35 -19.92
CA GLY A 96 -9.81 -37.69 -19.45
C GLY A 96 -9.27 -38.07 -18.08
N GLU A 97 -8.76 -37.14 -17.29
CA GLU A 97 -8.33 -37.35 -15.91
C GLU A 97 -9.52 -37.12 -14.95
N GLU A 98 -10.21 -38.23 -14.60
CA GLU A 98 -11.19 -38.23 -13.52
C GLU A 98 -10.46 -38.35 -12.18
N GLN A 99 -10.70 -37.37 -11.31
CA GLN A 99 -10.55 -37.28 -9.86
C GLN A 99 -9.64 -36.12 -9.41
N GLU A 100 -10.31 -35.06 -8.94
CA GLU A 100 -9.78 -34.19 -7.84
C GLU A 100 -10.61 -32.93 -7.61
N ASN A 101 -11.89 -32.87 -8.06
CA ASN A 101 -12.69 -31.64 -8.10
C ASN A 101 -13.14 -31.10 -6.72
N VAL A 102 -13.14 -31.93 -5.67
CA VAL A 102 -13.46 -31.49 -4.30
C VAL A 102 -12.23 -30.95 -3.57
N GLN A 103 -11.04 -31.22 -4.10
CA GLN A 103 -9.76 -30.80 -3.52
C GLN A 103 -9.37 -29.40 -3.96
N ASN A 104 -9.73 -28.98 -5.19
CA ASN A 104 -9.38 -27.69 -5.76
C ASN A 104 -10.08 -26.48 -5.08
N ASP A 105 -11.35 -26.62 -4.69
CA ASP A 105 -12.08 -25.57 -3.94
C ASP A 105 -11.48 -25.39 -2.54
N LYS A 106 -11.11 -26.49 -1.88
CA LYS A 106 -10.45 -26.47 -0.58
C LYS A 106 -9.01 -25.93 -0.67
N GLU A 107 -8.30 -26.19 -1.76
CA GLU A 107 -6.96 -25.65 -1.98
C GLU A 107 -6.97 -24.13 -2.25
N GLN A 108 -7.95 -23.63 -2.99
CA GLN A 108 -8.08 -22.18 -3.23
C GLN A 108 -8.56 -21.42 -1.98
N GLU A 109 -9.52 -21.96 -1.24
CA GLU A 109 -9.90 -21.42 0.05
C GLU A 109 -8.73 -21.46 1.05
N SER A 110 -7.92 -22.52 1.02
CA SER A 110 -6.72 -22.62 1.85
C SER A 110 -5.66 -21.62 1.46
N VAL A 111 -5.39 -21.42 0.17
CA VAL A 111 -4.42 -20.41 -0.33
C VAL A 111 -4.88 -18.99 -0.01
N GLN A 112 -6.19 -18.71 -0.09
CA GLN A 112 -6.72 -17.42 0.32
C GLN A 112 -6.60 -17.21 1.82
N ALA A 113 -6.97 -18.19 2.63
CA ALA A 113 -6.83 -18.15 4.09
C ALA A 113 -5.36 -18.03 4.52
N ASP A 114 -4.45 -18.69 3.83
CA ASP A 114 -3.00 -18.58 4.06
C ASP A 114 -2.48 -17.17 3.74
N ASN A 115 -2.94 -16.57 2.64
CA ASN A 115 -2.60 -15.20 2.28
C ASN A 115 -3.17 -14.19 3.28
N GLU A 116 -4.43 -14.34 3.68
CA GLU A 116 -5.07 -13.51 4.70
C GLU A 116 -4.29 -13.55 6.03
N CYS A 117 -3.93 -14.74 6.47
CA CYS A 117 -3.12 -14.94 7.68
C CYS A 117 -1.72 -14.36 7.54
N LYS A 118 -1.09 -14.49 6.36
CA LYS A 118 0.23 -13.91 6.05
C LYS A 118 0.20 -12.39 6.11
N TYR A 119 -0.79 -11.75 5.49
CA TYR A 119 -0.91 -10.28 5.49
C TYR A 119 -1.13 -9.72 6.90
N VAL A 120 -2.00 -10.33 7.70
CA VAL A 120 -2.24 -9.89 9.09
C VAL A 120 -0.96 -10.01 9.91
N ARG A 121 -0.24 -11.13 9.84
CA ARG A 121 1.04 -11.33 10.54
C ARG A 121 2.11 -10.33 10.10
N CYS A 122 2.20 -10.06 8.80
CA CYS A 122 3.11 -9.03 8.30
C CYS A 122 2.77 -7.65 8.85
N GLY A 123 1.48 -7.29 8.89
CA GLY A 123 1.00 -6.02 9.45
C GLY A 123 1.30 -5.87 10.94
N GLU A 124 1.10 -6.92 11.74
CA GLU A 124 1.46 -6.93 13.15
C GLU A 124 2.96 -6.68 13.35
N ASN A 125 3.82 -7.38 12.65
CA ASN A 125 5.27 -7.18 12.70
C ASN A 125 5.69 -5.76 12.30
N LEU A 126 5.07 -5.20 11.25
CA LEU A 126 5.36 -3.83 10.80
C LEU A 126 4.89 -2.78 11.82
N SER A 127 3.72 -2.99 12.44
CA SER A 127 3.19 -2.11 13.48
C SER A 127 4.06 -2.12 14.73
N GLU A 128 4.55 -3.30 15.14
CA GLU A 128 5.48 -3.43 16.26
C GLU A 128 6.83 -2.75 15.97
N ALA A 129 7.37 -2.94 14.75
CA ALA A 129 8.61 -2.29 14.34
C ALA A 129 8.50 -0.76 14.34
N GLN A 130 7.39 -0.20 13.84
CA GLN A 130 7.15 1.23 13.88
C GLN A 130 7.00 1.75 15.34
N ALA A 131 6.25 1.04 16.18
CA ALA A 131 6.11 1.41 17.58
C ALA A 131 7.46 1.43 18.30
N TYR A 132 8.33 0.47 17.97
CA TYR A 132 9.67 0.38 18.52
C TYR A 132 10.55 1.55 18.07
N SER A 133 10.49 1.90 16.78
CA SER A 133 11.21 3.05 16.23
C SER A 133 10.78 4.37 16.87
N GLU A 134 9.48 4.58 17.04
CA GLU A 134 8.94 5.79 17.68
C GLU A 134 9.39 5.90 19.14
N GLN A 135 9.31 4.80 19.91
CA GLN A 135 9.78 4.78 21.29
C GLN A 135 11.27 5.08 21.39
N PHE A 136 12.07 4.49 20.49
CA PHE A 136 13.51 4.72 20.46
C PHE A 136 13.86 6.18 20.13
N MET A 137 13.12 6.81 19.21
CA MET A 137 13.32 8.23 18.90
C MET A 137 12.92 9.14 20.07
N GLU A 138 11.85 8.81 20.79
CA GLU A 138 11.43 9.52 22.01
C GLU A 138 12.50 9.41 23.11
N ASP A 139 13.06 8.23 23.32
CA ASP A 139 14.14 7.99 24.27
C ASP A 139 15.40 8.81 23.94
N ASN A 140 15.72 8.93 22.63
CA ASN A 140 16.81 9.79 22.16
C ASN A 140 16.60 11.27 22.46
N GLU A 141 15.39 11.79 22.22
CA GLU A 141 15.07 13.20 22.53
C GLU A 141 15.09 13.45 24.05
N ASN A 142 14.64 12.50 24.85
CA ASN A 142 14.74 12.60 26.31
C ASN A 142 16.20 12.62 26.77
N LEU A 143 17.05 11.73 26.26
CA LEU A 143 18.49 11.74 26.56
C LEU A 143 19.18 13.04 26.18
N LYS A 144 18.80 13.61 25.02
CA LYS A 144 19.33 14.89 24.55
C LYS A 144 18.95 16.04 25.47
N LYS A 145 17.72 16.05 25.99
CA LYS A 145 17.24 17.02 26.96
C LYS A 145 17.96 16.87 28.28
N ASP A 146 18.08 15.63 28.81
CA ASP A 146 18.77 15.35 30.05
C ASP A 146 20.25 15.78 29.98
N LEU A 147 20.90 15.57 28.84
CA LEU A 147 22.28 16.03 28.59
C LEU A 147 22.37 17.56 28.61
N ALA A 148 21.44 18.26 27.95
CA ALA A 148 21.40 19.70 27.90
C ALA A 148 21.23 20.28 29.32
N ASP A 149 20.26 19.77 30.10
CA ASP A 149 19.99 20.18 31.48
C ASP A 149 21.20 19.93 32.37
N MET A 150 21.90 18.79 32.20
CA MET A 150 23.11 18.47 32.95
C MET A 150 24.27 19.44 32.65
N LEU A 151 24.46 19.79 31.38
CA LEU A 151 25.53 20.71 30.95
C LEU A 151 25.25 22.13 31.39
N GLU A 152 23.99 22.58 31.49
CA GLU A 152 23.61 23.88 32.05
C GLU A 152 23.78 23.96 33.57
N GLN A 153 23.37 22.89 34.28
CA GLN A 153 23.47 22.83 35.75
C GLN A 153 24.89 22.65 36.29
N SER A 154 25.83 22.22 35.45
CA SER A 154 27.23 21.99 35.85
C SER A 154 27.99 23.28 36.19
N ASP A 155 27.39 24.45 36.00
CA ASP A 155 27.97 25.72 36.41
C ASP A 155 27.85 26.01 37.96
N ASP A 156 26.93 25.31 38.64
CA ASP A 156 26.62 25.53 40.07
C ASP A 156 26.97 24.34 41.00
N GLY A 157 27.54 23.23 40.51
CA GLY A 157 27.69 21.99 41.30
C GLY A 157 29.08 21.33 41.24
N ASP A 158 29.21 20.20 41.97
CA ASP A 158 30.46 19.44 42.19
C ASP A 158 31.08 18.79 40.92
N MET A 159 30.41 18.82 39.77
CA MET A 159 30.95 18.39 38.50
C MET A 159 31.01 19.58 37.52
N GLN A 160 32.06 20.30 37.51
CA GLN A 160 32.33 21.32 36.49
C GLN A 160 32.96 20.69 35.25
N TYR A 161 32.21 20.66 34.14
CA TYR A 161 32.82 20.43 32.82
C TYR A 161 33.48 21.71 32.34
N GLU A 162 34.76 21.62 31.97
CA GLU A 162 35.47 22.75 31.36
C GLU A 162 34.76 23.13 30.03
N ASP A 163 34.69 24.40 29.67
CA ASP A 163 34.08 24.90 28.44
C ASP A 163 34.56 24.12 27.20
N ARG A 164 35.80 23.70 27.23
CA ARG A 164 36.42 22.88 26.16
C ARG A 164 35.77 21.49 26.01
N GLN A 165 35.37 20.86 27.14
CA GLN A 165 34.69 19.55 27.15
C GLN A 165 33.28 19.70 26.65
N LYS A 166 32.55 20.75 27.08
CA LYS A 166 31.20 21.08 26.56
C LYS A 166 31.22 21.33 25.06
N GLU A 167 32.19 22.09 24.55
CA GLU A 167 32.36 22.36 23.13
C GLU A 167 32.65 21.06 22.34
N GLN A 168 33.48 20.17 22.86
CA GLN A 168 33.81 18.89 22.24
C GLN A 168 32.60 17.96 22.17
N ILE A 169 31.81 17.86 23.25
CA ILE A 169 30.56 17.09 23.27
C ILE A 169 29.61 17.60 22.20
N ASN A 170 29.34 18.90 22.16
CA ASN A 170 28.41 19.52 21.23
C ASN A 170 28.88 19.36 19.78
N THR A 171 30.19 19.48 19.52
CA THR A 171 30.74 19.30 18.16
C THR A 171 30.57 17.88 17.67
N SER A 172 30.87 16.87 18.50
CA SER A 172 30.73 15.46 18.16
C SER A 172 29.26 15.06 17.95
N LEU A 173 28.37 15.51 18.84
CA LEU A 173 26.92 15.27 18.70
C LEU A 173 26.37 15.86 17.40
N ASN A 174 26.71 17.12 17.11
CA ASN A 174 26.26 17.78 15.90
C ASN A 174 26.78 17.08 14.63
N ALA A 175 28.02 16.61 14.64
CA ALA A 175 28.58 15.89 13.48
C ALA A 175 27.85 14.58 13.21
N VAL A 176 27.57 13.77 14.25
CA VAL A 176 26.87 12.50 14.13
C VAL A 176 25.41 12.73 13.72
N TRP A 177 24.76 13.75 14.31
CA TRP A 177 23.36 14.09 13.98
C TRP A 177 23.22 14.59 12.54
N GLN A 178 24.11 15.46 12.09
CA GLN A 178 24.13 15.94 10.70
C GLN A 178 24.30 14.79 9.71
N LEU A 179 25.11 13.78 10.04
CA LEU A 179 25.27 12.59 9.22
C LEU A 179 23.94 11.82 9.06
N TYR A 180 23.23 11.65 10.15
CA TYR A 180 21.93 10.97 10.16
C TYR A 180 20.87 11.72 9.32
N GLU A 181 20.75 13.03 9.53
CA GLU A 181 19.82 13.89 8.79
C GLU A 181 20.15 13.90 7.27
N TYR A 182 21.43 13.91 6.95
CA TYR A 182 21.85 13.87 5.56
C TYR A 182 21.46 12.54 4.88
N LEU A 183 21.66 11.42 5.55
CA LEU A 183 21.25 10.11 5.03
C LEU A 183 19.73 10.08 4.75
N LYS A 184 18.95 10.64 5.66
CA LYS A 184 17.49 10.72 5.49
C LYS A 184 17.09 11.62 4.32
N SER A 185 17.74 12.76 4.15
CA SER A 185 17.39 13.72 3.12
C SER A 185 17.71 13.24 1.70
N GLY A 186 18.74 12.42 1.53
CA GLY A 186 19.23 11.95 0.22
C GLY A 186 18.80 10.55 -0.18
N ILE A 187 17.92 9.90 0.59
CA ILE A 187 17.61 8.48 0.38
C ILE A 187 17.05 8.17 -1.00
N CYS A 188 16.13 8.99 -1.49
CA CYS A 188 15.45 8.73 -2.74
C CYS A 188 16.39 8.69 -3.93
N GLU A 189 17.31 9.67 -4.01
CA GLU A 189 18.33 9.72 -5.04
C GLU A 189 19.33 8.57 -4.92
N THR A 190 19.72 8.23 -3.69
CA THR A 190 20.66 7.15 -3.41
C THR A 190 20.09 5.79 -3.79
N VAL A 191 18.82 5.54 -3.49
CA VAL A 191 18.16 4.25 -3.71
C VAL A 191 17.80 4.06 -5.19
N THR A 192 17.39 5.13 -5.89
CA THR A 192 16.87 5.03 -7.27
C THR A 192 17.91 5.32 -8.34
N GLU A 193 19.09 5.78 -7.98
CA GLU A 193 20.14 6.21 -8.91
C GLU A 193 19.67 7.24 -9.96
N GLY A 194 18.62 7.99 -9.64
CA GLY A 194 18.03 9.00 -10.52
C GLY A 194 17.24 8.46 -11.72
N ARG A 195 17.02 7.16 -11.84
CA ARG A 195 16.35 6.50 -12.98
C ARG A 195 14.83 6.42 -12.84
N ILE A 196 14.17 7.42 -12.28
CA ILE A 196 12.72 7.42 -12.10
C ILE A 196 12.07 8.26 -13.18
N SER A 197 10.94 7.74 -13.74
CA SER A 197 10.04 8.49 -14.60
C SER A 197 9.58 9.78 -13.92
N ASN A 198 9.41 10.82 -14.71
CA ASN A 198 8.84 12.09 -14.26
C ASN A 198 7.51 12.35 -14.97
N LYS A 199 6.83 11.28 -15.41
CA LYS A 199 5.54 11.37 -16.07
C LYS A 199 4.53 12.02 -15.14
N TYR A 200 3.71 12.87 -15.70
CA TYR A 200 2.77 13.71 -14.98
C TYR A 200 1.36 13.52 -15.55
N ILE A 201 0.37 13.46 -14.68
CA ILE A 201 -1.03 13.44 -15.07
C ILE A 201 -1.69 14.72 -14.56
N GLU A 202 -2.40 15.41 -15.45
CA GLU A 202 -3.32 16.49 -15.05
C GLU A 202 -4.62 15.86 -14.50
N ILE A 203 -4.59 15.52 -13.21
CA ILE A 203 -5.74 14.96 -12.49
C ILE A 203 -6.70 16.07 -12.02
N GLN A 204 -6.29 17.32 -12.13
CA GLN A 204 -6.90 18.51 -11.48
C GLN A 204 -8.42 18.67 -11.64
N GLU A 205 -9.02 18.17 -12.71
CA GLU A 205 -10.47 18.27 -12.88
C GLU A 205 -11.26 17.04 -12.37
N LEU A 206 -10.59 15.92 -12.10
CA LEU A 206 -11.24 14.61 -11.89
C LEU A 206 -11.10 14.07 -10.47
N ALA A 207 -9.91 14.15 -9.93
CA ALA A 207 -9.59 13.56 -8.63
C ALA A 207 -9.78 14.51 -7.46
N ASP A 208 -9.63 15.82 -7.67
CA ASP A 208 -9.82 16.83 -6.60
C ASP A 208 -11.25 16.86 -6.06
N GLU A 209 -12.22 16.42 -6.86
CA GLU A 209 -13.61 16.33 -6.42
C GLU A 209 -13.86 15.09 -5.54
N TYR A 210 -13.09 14.01 -5.72
CA TYR A 210 -13.15 12.80 -4.90
C TYR A 210 -12.15 12.82 -3.74
N ILE A 211 -10.99 13.38 -4.02
CA ILE A 211 -9.90 13.51 -3.07
C ILE A 211 -9.87 14.96 -2.61
N LYS A 212 -10.80 15.35 -1.73
CA LYS A 212 -10.57 16.56 -0.93
C LYS A 212 -9.25 16.33 -0.22
N SER A 213 -8.25 17.13 -0.58
CA SER A 213 -6.87 17.07 -0.08
C SER A 213 -6.85 16.81 1.42
N ARG A 214 -6.79 15.55 1.80
CA ARG A 214 -6.29 15.19 3.11
C ARG A 214 -4.79 15.18 2.95
N ASP A 215 -4.10 15.92 3.79
CA ASP A 215 -2.67 15.72 4.00
C ASP A 215 -2.46 14.22 4.11
N ILE A 216 -1.75 13.66 3.12
CA ILE A 216 -1.52 12.24 3.06
C ILE A 216 -0.54 11.95 4.18
N SER A 217 -1.09 11.62 5.34
CA SER A 217 -0.29 11.07 6.43
C SER A 217 0.31 9.76 5.93
N PHE A 218 1.60 9.58 6.17
CA PHE A 218 2.21 8.26 6.09
C PHE A 218 1.30 7.26 6.79
N ILE A 219 1.19 6.05 6.23
CA ILE A 219 0.49 4.96 6.90
C ILE A 219 1.22 4.75 8.23
N ASN A 220 0.63 5.23 9.31
CA ASN A 220 1.22 5.17 10.63
C ASN A 220 0.77 3.88 11.35
N LYS A 221 1.42 3.59 12.49
CA LYS A 221 1.11 2.40 13.30
C LYS A 221 -0.37 2.32 13.71
N ASP A 222 -1.03 3.47 13.92
CA ASP A 222 -2.43 3.48 14.36
C ASP A 222 -3.38 3.15 13.20
N GLU A 223 -3.02 3.50 11.97
CA GLU A 223 -3.75 3.07 10.77
C GLU A 223 -3.57 1.58 10.53
N ILE A 224 -2.35 1.05 10.66
CA ILE A 224 -2.09 -0.39 10.57
C ILE A 224 -2.88 -1.13 11.66
N LYS A 225 -2.82 -0.69 12.93
CA LYS A 225 -3.58 -1.29 14.04
C LYS A 225 -5.08 -1.27 13.80
N ARG A 226 -5.64 -0.12 13.37
CA ARG A 226 -7.07 -0.01 13.04
C ARG A 226 -7.46 -0.93 11.89
N SER A 227 -6.63 -1.04 10.87
CA SER A 227 -6.87 -1.96 9.75
C SER A 227 -6.80 -3.42 10.18
N ILE A 228 -5.85 -3.79 11.05
CA ILE A 228 -5.77 -5.14 11.63
C ILE A 228 -6.99 -5.44 12.51
N GLU A 229 -7.43 -4.48 13.34
CA GLU A 229 -8.63 -4.63 14.15
C GLU A 229 -9.89 -4.79 13.30
N ALA A 230 -10.02 -3.99 12.23
CA ALA A 230 -11.10 -4.14 11.26
C ALA A 230 -11.04 -5.49 10.53
N SER A 231 -9.84 -5.99 10.27
CA SER A 231 -9.59 -7.29 9.62
C SER A 231 -9.88 -8.50 10.52
N ARG A 232 -10.22 -8.30 11.79
CA ARG A 232 -10.81 -9.35 12.64
C ARG A 232 -12.21 -9.72 12.19
N ASN A 233 -12.87 -8.85 11.43
CA ASN A 233 -14.07 -9.22 10.69
C ASN A 233 -13.63 -9.88 9.38
N GLU A 234 -13.96 -11.15 9.21
CA GLU A 234 -13.59 -11.99 8.07
C GLU A 234 -14.01 -11.39 6.73
N ASP A 235 -15.22 -10.82 6.64
CA ASP A 235 -15.70 -10.15 5.42
C ASP A 235 -14.85 -8.91 5.06
N THR A 236 -14.41 -8.14 6.03
CA THR A 236 -13.58 -6.95 5.82
C THR A 236 -12.19 -7.33 5.37
N LEU A 237 -11.59 -8.34 5.99
CA LEU A 237 -10.29 -8.87 5.61
C LEU A 237 -10.32 -9.38 4.17
N LYS A 238 -11.28 -10.23 3.85
CA LYS A 238 -11.48 -10.77 2.50
C LYS A 238 -11.59 -9.65 1.46
N LYS A 239 -12.41 -8.62 1.70
CA LYS A 239 -12.55 -7.48 0.78
C LYS A 239 -11.25 -6.71 0.59
N ASN A 240 -10.50 -6.47 1.67
CA ASN A 240 -9.20 -5.79 1.60
C ASN A 240 -8.17 -6.61 0.81
N VAL A 241 -8.07 -7.91 1.05
CA VAL A 241 -7.19 -8.81 0.31
C VAL A 241 -7.54 -8.83 -1.17
N LEU A 242 -8.82 -9.07 -1.51
CA LEU A 242 -9.27 -9.10 -2.90
C LEU A 242 -9.03 -7.77 -3.63
N SER A 243 -9.29 -6.64 -2.96
CA SER A 243 -9.00 -5.32 -3.53
C SER A 243 -7.51 -5.10 -3.75
N THR A 244 -6.66 -5.58 -2.85
CA THR A 244 -5.20 -5.49 -2.96
C THR A 244 -4.69 -6.34 -4.12
N GLU A 245 -5.15 -7.58 -4.23
CA GLU A 245 -4.80 -8.47 -5.34
C GLU A 245 -5.31 -7.95 -6.68
N TYR A 246 -6.50 -7.32 -6.71
CA TYR A 246 -7.00 -6.64 -7.90
C TYR A 246 -6.05 -5.53 -8.35
N VAL A 247 -5.61 -4.68 -7.42
CA VAL A 247 -4.64 -3.61 -7.73
C VAL A 247 -3.35 -4.20 -8.29
N ALA A 248 -2.79 -5.22 -7.66
CA ALA A 248 -1.57 -5.88 -8.11
C ALA A 248 -1.69 -6.56 -9.49
N LYS A 249 -2.90 -6.92 -9.90
CA LYS A 249 -3.21 -7.55 -11.19
C LYS A 249 -3.39 -6.53 -12.32
N HIS A 250 -4.06 -5.40 -12.05
CA HIS A 250 -4.51 -4.45 -13.08
C HIS A 250 -3.64 -3.19 -13.19
N PHE A 251 -2.80 -2.90 -12.21
CA PHE A 251 -1.97 -1.70 -12.15
C PHE A 251 -0.49 -2.07 -12.06
N ILE A 252 0.35 -1.31 -12.76
CA ILE A 252 1.79 -1.54 -12.83
C ILE A 252 2.52 -0.82 -11.71
N CYS A 253 3.68 -1.34 -11.31
CA CYS A 253 4.57 -0.73 -10.33
C CYS A 253 6.00 -0.54 -10.88
N TYR A 254 6.87 0.09 -10.11
CA TYR A 254 8.24 0.39 -10.49
C TYR A 254 9.01 -0.84 -10.97
N THR A 255 8.91 -1.97 -10.27
CA THR A 255 9.64 -3.19 -10.64
C THR A 255 9.08 -3.86 -11.89
N ASP A 256 7.78 -3.73 -12.17
CA ASP A 256 7.18 -4.25 -13.41
C ASP A 256 7.77 -3.55 -14.65
N THR A 257 8.07 -2.25 -14.57
CA THR A 257 8.65 -1.46 -15.67
C THR A 257 10.16 -1.58 -15.77
N SER A 258 10.87 -1.57 -14.65
CA SER A 258 12.33 -1.58 -14.61
C SER A 258 12.94 -2.92 -15.01
N LEU A 259 12.25 -4.03 -14.74
CA LEU A 259 12.69 -5.38 -15.06
C LEU A 259 12.26 -5.86 -16.46
N GLY A 260 11.56 -5.01 -17.23
CA GLY A 260 11.24 -5.28 -18.62
C GLY A 260 10.11 -6.27 -18.83
N ASP A 261 9.17 -6.38 -17.88
CA ASP A 261 7.92 -7.13 -18.04
C ASP A 261 6.98 -6.37 -18.99
N ASN A 262 7.39 -6.35 -20.27
CA ASN A 262 6.73 -5.60 -21.34
C ASN A 262 5.30 -6.07 -21.65
N ASP A 263 4.91 -7.27 -21.19
CA ASP A 263 3.57 -7.80 -21.42
C ASP A 263 2.51 -7.09 -20.55
N ARG A 264 2.93 -6.51 -19.41
CA ARG A 264 2.06 -5.70 -18.52
C ARG A 264 2.19 -4.21 -18.74
N ALA A 265 3.33 -3.72 -19.21
CA ALA A 265 3.53 -2.35 -19.64
C ALA A 265 2.78 -2.09 -20.97
N GLY A 266 1.49 -2.43 -21.00
CA GLY A 266 0.63 -2.15 -22.13
C GLY A 266 0.62 -0.66 -22.43
N SER A 267 0.55 -0.31 -23.70
CA SER A 267 0.48 1.07 -24.23
C SER A 267 -0.64 1.95 -23.65
N SER A 268 -1.37 1.46 -22.65
CA SER A 268 -2.53 2.10 -22.03
C SER A 268 -2.29 2.61 -20.59
N ALA A 269 -1.11 2.37 -19.99
CA ALA A 269 -0.82 2.87 -18.64
C ALA A 269 -0.68 4.39 -18.62
N LEU A 270 -1.36 5.01 -17.66
CA LEU A 270 -1.41 6.46 -17.49
C LEU A 270 -0.13 7.00 -16.88
N LEU A 271 0.34 6.32 -15.86
CA LEU A 271 1.60 6.52 -15.17
C LEU A 271 2.50 5.31 -15.43
N ASP A 272 3.79 5.46 -15.23
CA ASP A 272 4.70 4.32 -15.29
C ASP A 272 4.69 3.54 -13.96
N TYR A 273 4.11 4.15 -12.88
CA TYR A 273 4.05 3.60 -11.53
C TYR A 273 2.67 3.85 -10.89
N GLU A 274 1.65 3.11 -11.38
CA GLU A 274 0.25 3.29 -10.99
C GLU A 274 -0.03 2.80 -9.56
N MET A 275 0.65 1.73 -9.10
CA MET A 275 0.49 1.24 -7.72
C MET A 275 1.03 2.25 -6.72
N GLU A 276 2.16 2.89 -7.02
CA GLU A 276 2.75 3.94 -6.21
C GLU A 276 1.86 5.20 -6.18
N TYR A 277 1.15 5.49 -7.28
CA TYR A 277 0.12 6.53 -7.28
C TYR A 277 -1.04 6.21 -6.34
N ILE A 278 -1.53 4.97 -6.33
CA ILE A 278 -2.61 4.55 -5.41
C ILE A 278 -2.17 4.77 -3.96
N ILE A 279 -0.90 4.53 -3.63
CA ILE A 279 -0.36 4.76 -2.28
C ILE A 279 -0.07 6.25 -2.03
N GLY A 280 0.61 6.91 -2.95
CA GLY A 280 1.16 8.26 -2.81
C GLY A 280 0.19 9.40 -3.09
N GLY A 281 -0.73 9.23 -4.06
CA GLY A 281 -1.75 10.21 -4.45
C GLY A 281 -1.22 11.49 -5.08
N GLU A 282 0.02 11.53 -5.54
CA GLU A 282 0.62 12.67 -6.21
C GLU A 282 0.43 12.60 -7.72
N HIS A 283 0.36 13.75 -8.38
CA HIS A 283 0.19 13.83 -9.83
C HIS A 283 1.41 13.42 -10.64
N ASN A 284 2.50 13.07 -10.01
CA ASN A 284 3.80 12.84 -10.62
C ASN A 284 4.42 11.53 -10.14
N ASP A 285 4.89 10.70 -11.07
CA ASP A 285 5.51 9.40 -10.79
C ASP A 285 6.65 9.48 -9.77
N ARG A 286 7.58 10.42 -9.98
CA ARG A 286 8.73 10.59 -9.08
C ARG A 286 8.30 10.86 -7.64
N LYS A 287 7.31 11.74 -7.45
CA LYS A 287 6.81 12.06 -6.11
C LYS A 287 6.13 10.86 -5.45
N ASN A 288 5.39 10.07 -6.21
CA ASN A 288 4.75 8.85 -5.70
C ASN A 288 5.80 7.83 -5.24
N VAL A 289 6.79 7.54 -6.08
CA VAL A 289 7.88 6.63 -5.74
C VAL A 289 8.66 7.14 -4.53
N TYR A 290 8.95 8.43 -4.44
CA TYR A 290 9.65 9.02 -3.30
C TYR A 290 8.86 8.87 -1.99
N LYS A 291 7.53 9.06 -2.03
CA LYS A 291 6.68 8.80 -0.87
C LYS A 291 6.73 7.34 -0.42
N VAL A 292 6.65 6.42 -1.36
CA VAL A 292 6.73 4.98 -1.08
C VAL A 292 8.10 4.61 -0.50
N ILE A 293 9.20 5.09 -1.11
CA ILE A 293 10.56 4.84 -0.61
C ILE A 293 10.72 5.34 0.82
N ASN A 294 10.30 6.58 1.09
CA ASN A 294 10.39 7.15 2.44
C ASN A 294 9.58 6.34 3.45
N GLN A 295 8.39 5.89 3.09
CA GLN A 295 7.56 5.06 3.96
C GLN A 295 8.20 3.70 4.23
N LEU A 296 8.72 3.04 3.20
CA LEU A 296 9.42 1.77 3.34
C LEU A 296 10.72 1.94 4.16
N ALA A 297 11.42 3.07 4.00
CA ALA A 297 12.62 3.37 4.79
C ALA A 297 12.31 3.42 6.28
N VAL A 298 11.25 4.14 6.68
CA VAL A 298 10.81 4.21 8.09
C VAL A 298 10.43 2.83 8.63
N ILE A 299 9.69 2.05 7.85
CA ILE A 299 9.32 0.68 8.23
C ILE A 299 10.56 -0.19 8.43
N ARG A 300 11.49 -0.15 7.48
CA ARG A 300 12.73 -0.96 7.54
C ARG A 300 13.66 -0.49 8.63
N GLU A 301 13.78 0.82 8.85
CA GLU A 301 14.53 1.38 9.99
C GLU A 301 14.01 0.80 11.32
N GLY A 302 12.69 0.74 11.52
CA GLY A 302 12.10 0.16 12.73
C GLY A 302 12.45 -1.32 12.91
N VAL A 303 12.37 -2.13 11.84
CA VAL A 303 12.75 -3.56 11.88
C VAL A 303 14.25 -3.71 12.19
N ASN A 304 15.09 -2.90 11.56
CA ASN A 304 16.54 -2.94 11.75
C ASN A 304 16.95 -2.47 13.16
N LEU A 305 16.32 -1.41 13.67
CA LEU A 305 16.51 -0.94 15.04
C LEU A 305 16.15 -2.00 16.07
N SER A 306 15.00 -2.65 15.91
CA SER A 306 14.56 -3.73 16.80
C SER A 306 15.61 -4.84 16.92
N TYR A 307 16.22 -5.23 15.81
CA TYR A 307 17.31 -6.21 15.81
C TYR A 307 18.57 -5.69 16.48
N LEU A 308 19.04 -4.47 16.15
CA LEU A 308 20.27 -3.90 16.70
C LEU A 308 20.21 -3.77 18.23
N ILE A 309 19.09 -3.26 18.74
CA ILE A 309 18.91 -3.05 20.16
C ILE A 309 18.80 -4.37 20.94
N SER A 310 18.19 -5.40 20.33
CA SER A 310 18.13 -6.74 20.92
C SER A 310 19.47 -7.48 20.89
N SER A 311 20.43 -7.03 20.07
CA SER A 311 21.74 -7.65 19.90
C SER A 311 22.78 -7.01 20.79
N GLN A 312 23.17 -7.70 21.89
CA GLN A 312 24.18 -7.21 22.83
C GLN A 312 25.53 -6.92 22.16
N ASP A 313 25.94 -7.77 21.21
CA ASP A 313 27.22 -7.60 20.49
C ASP A 313 27.20 -6.31 19.66
N LYS A 314 26.10 -6.04 18.96
CA LYS A 314 25.93 -4.85 18.13
C LYS A 314 25.87 -3.58 18.97
N MET A 315 25.15 -3.60 20.07
CA MET A 315 25.10 -2.48 21.02
C MET A 315 26.46 -2.21 21.64
N SER A 316 27.26 -3.24 21.97
CA SER A 316 28.61 -3.08 22.48
C SER A 316 29.56 -2.48 21.43
N GLU A 317 29.45 -2.90 20.18
CA GLU A 317 30.22 -2.34 19.06
C GLU A 317 29.92 -0.84 18.86
N ALA A 318 28.65 -0.44 18.88
CA ALA A 318 28.23 0.96 18.80
C ALA A 318 28.71 1.78 20.02
N TYR A 319 28.68 1.19 21.24
CA TYR A 319 29.19 1.85 22.44
C TYR A 319 30.69 2.11 22.37
N MET A 320 31.48 1.14 21.91
CA MET A 320 32.93 1.33 21.76
C MET A 320 33.27 2.48 20.81
N LEU A 321 32.53 2.59 19.69
CA LEU A 321 32.71 3.71 18.76
C LEU A 321 32.29 5.03 19.39
N ALA A 322 31.16 5.08 20.08
CA ALA A 322 30.70 6.28 20.79
C ALA A 322 31.72 6.73 21.86
N ALA A 323 32.26 5.78 22.62
CA ALA A 323 33.30 6.06 23.62
C ALA A 323 34.61 6.59 23.00
N ALA A 324 34.97 6.11 21.83
CA ALA A 324 36.10 6.66 21.07
C ALA A 324 35.90 8.10 20.62
N LEU A 325 34.65 8.47 20.28
CA LEU A 325 34.31 9.83 19.80
C LEU A 325 34.20 10.86 20.94
N VAL A 326 33.58 10.50 22.02
CA VAL A 326 33.25 11.44 23.13
C VAL A 326 33.71 11.00 24.49
N GLY A 327 34.24 9.79 24.66
CA GLY A 327 34.64 9.23 25.97
C GLY A 327 35.72 10.03 26.72
N VAL A 328 36.60 10.72 25.98
CA VAL A 328 37.64 11.62 26.57
C VAL A 328 37.04 12.77 27.37
N THR A 329 35.76 13.08 27.19
CA THR A 329 35.05 14.12 27.95
C THR A 329 34.65 13.65 29.36
N GLY A 330 34.66 12.34 29.62
CA GLY A 330 34.23 11.75 30.91
C GLY A 330 32.71 11.79 31.10
N CYS A 331 31.92 12.20 30.11
CA CYS A 331 30.45 12.30 30.20
C CYS A 331 29.80 11.03 29.67
N ASP A 332 29.38 10.12 30.56
CA ASP A 332 28.73 8.86 30.19
C ASP A 332 27.41 9.07 29.43
N LEU A 333 26.66 10.11 29.80
CA LEU A 333 25.40 10.45 29.13
C LEU A 333 25.62 10.87 27.68
N ALA A 334 26.68 11.62 27.38
CA ALA A 334 27.07 11.96 26.01
C ALA A 334 27.49 10.73 25.22
N VAL A 335 28.22 9.78 25.83
CA VAL A 335 28.58 8.52 25.17
C VAL A 335 27.32 7.71 24.78
N ARG A 336 26.35 7.60 25.69
CA ARG A 336 25.09 6.92 25.44
C ARG A 336 24.29 7.57 24.31
N LEU A 337 24.15 8.89 24.33
CA LEU A 337 23.42 9.60 23.29
C LEU A 337 24.08 9.40 21.91
N VAL A 338 25.41 9.50 21.83
CA VAL A 338 26.15 9.23 20.59
C VAL A 338 25.99 7.77 20.16
N GLN A 339 26.01 6.81 21.08
CA GLN A 339 25.74 5.41 20.80
C GLN A 339 24.38 5.22 20.13
N TYR A 340 23.33 5.82 20.67
CA TYR A 340 21.98 5.69 20.10
C TYR A 340 21.90 6.33 18.69
N ILE A 341 22.53 7.48 18.47
CA ILE A 341 22.56 8.08 17.13
C ILE A 341 23.33 7.21 16.13
N ILE A 342 24.44 6.59 16.54
CA ILE A 342 25.20 5.63 15.71
C ILE A 342 24.32 4.42 15.36
N VAL A 343 23.56 3.89 16.31
CA VAL A 343 22.62 2.78 16.09
C VAL A 343 21.53 3.17 15.08
N SER A 344 21.00 4.41 15.17
CA SER A 344 20.06 4.94 14.19
C SER A 344 20.66 5.02 12.78
N ILE A 345 21.86 5.57 12.67
CA ILE A 345 22.60 5.64 11.38
C ILE A 345 22.79 4.23 10.81
N TRP A 346 23.18 3.26 11.63
CA TRP A 346 23.41 1.89 11.20
C TRP A 346 22.13 1.22 10.70
N ALA A 347 21.03 1.34 11.47
CA ALA A 347 19.73 0.83 11.07
C ALA A 347 19.23 1.44 9.76
N TYR A 348 19.38 2.75 9.63
CA TYR A 348 18.95 3.47 8.44
C TYR A 348 19.80 3.15 7.21
N ALA A 349 21.12 3.02 7.36
CA ALA A 349 22.02 2.60 6.29
C ALA A 349 21.69 1.19 5.79
N GLU A 350 21.40 0.26 6.71
CA GLU A 350 20.91 -1.08 6.36
C GLU A 350 19.62 -1.01 5.55
N SER A 351 18.69 -0.11 5.94
CA SER A 351 17.43 0.09 5.21
C SER A 351 17.67 0.60 3.77
N ILE A 352 18.67 1.45 3.55
CA ILE A 352 19.04 1.92 2.20
C ILE A 352 19.48 0.73 1.33
N VAL A 353 20.33 -0.15 1.85
CA VAL A 353 20.79 -1.33 1.11
C VAL A 353 19.61 -2.26 0.78
N GLU A 354 18.71 -2.49 1.73
CA GLU A 354 17.52 -3.30 1.52
C GLU A 354 16.56 -2.71 0.48
N LEU A 355 16.35 -1.40 0.51
CA LEU A 355 15.51 -0.72 -0.49
C LEU A 355 16.12 -0.78 -1.89
N ARG A 356 17.45 -0.67 -2.02
CA ARG A 356 18.12 -0.87 -3.31
C ARG A 356 17.89 -2.27 -3.85
N LYS A 357 18.01 -3.31 -3.01
CA LYS A 357 17.69 -4.69 -3.38
C LYS A 357 16.24 -4.83 -3.84
N LEU A 358 15.29 -4.30 -3.09
CA LEU A 358 13.87 -4.33 -3.46
C LEU A 358 13.61 -3.67 -4.82
N LEU A 359 14.18 -2.49 -5.07
CA LEU A 359 14.02 -1.79 -6.36
C LEU A 359 14.78 -2.48 -7.51
N ALA A 360 15.80 -3.28 -7.22
CA ALA A 360 16.45 -4.14 -8.18
C ALA A 360 15.66 -5.44 -8.48
N GLY A 361 14.52 -5.65 -7.81
CA GLY A 361 13.67 -6.83 -7.98
C GLY A 361 14.05 -8.03 -7.10
N GLU A 362 14.98 -7.83 -6.16
CA GLU A 362 15.34 -8.85 -5.18
C GLU A 362 14.33 -8.89 -4.03
N THR A 363 14.37 -9.96 -3.25
CA THR A 363 13.58 -10.10 -2.01
C THR A 363 14.44 -9.84 -0.79
N ILE A 364 13.82 -9.39 0.30
CA ILE A 364 14.46 -9.21 1.59
C ILE A 364 13.65 -9.90 2.69
N ALA A 365 14.34 -10.30 3.76
CA ALA A 365 13.68 -10.90 4.91
C ALA A 365 12.79 -9.89 5.64
N LEU A 366 11.57 -10.28 5.98
CA LEU A 366 10.63 -9.42 6.72
C LEU A 366 11.17 -9.07 8.12
N ILE A 367 11.78 -10.05 8.80
CA ILE A 367 12.35 -9.92 10.15
C ILE A 367 13.87 -10.02 10.06
N LYS A 368 14.57 -9.14 10.78
CA LYS A 368 16.04 -9.17 10.87
C LYS A 368 16.56 -10.17 11.90
N ASN A 369 17.68 -10.78 11.53
CA ASN A 369 18.45 -11.64 12.40
C ASN A 369 19.96 -11.58 12.01
N ARG A 370 20.80 -12.34 12.69
CA ARG A 370 22.24 -12.35 12.45
C ARG A 370 22.62 -12.78 11.04
N ASP A 371 21.88 -13.73 10.47
CA ASP A 371 22.25 -14.37 9.19
C ASP A 371 21.90 -13.48 7.98
N ASN A 372 20.90 -12.58 8.13
CA ASN A 372 20.45 -11.68 7.08
C ASN A 372 20.85 -10.22 7.28
N TRP A 373 21.66 -9.93 8.32
CA TRP A 373 22.25 -8.61 8.53
C TRP A 373 23.43 -8.38 7.58
N ILE A 374 23.45 -7.25 6.87
CA ILE A 374 24.36 -6.99 5.77
C ILE A 374 25.54 -6.12 6.20
N LEU A 375 25.26 -4.94 6.74
CA LEU A 375 26.27 -3.92 6.99
C LEU A 375 27.03 -4.14 8.30
N GLN A 376 28.35 -3.95 8.26
CA GLN A 376 29.19 -3.91 9.45
C GLN A 376 29.41 -2.45 9.85
N LEU A 377 29.44 -2.14 11.14
CA LEU A 377 29.62 -0.78 11.64
C LEU A 377 30.97 -0.18 11.19
N SER A 378 32.02 -0.99 11.20
CA SER A 378 33.35 -0.59 10.71
C SER A 378 33.41 -0.18 9.24
N SER A 379 32.44 -0.62 8.42
CA SER A 379 32.32 -0.20 7.02
C SER A 379 31.55 1.10 6.86
N LEU A 380 30.79 1.53 7.87
CA LEU A 380 29.93 2.72 7.80
C LEU A 380 30.60 3.96 8.35
N VAL A 381 31.35 3.82 9.44
CA VAL A 381 31.90 4.97 10.16
C VAL A 381 33.38 4.75 10.33
N ASP A 382 34.19 5.60 9.70
CA ASP A 382 35.60 5.74 10.03
C ASP A 382 35.79 6.74 11.19
N GLU A 383 36.96 6.78 11.78
CA GLU A 383 37.30 7.69 12.88
C GLU A 383 37.08 9.19 12.54
N LYS A 384 36.82 9.51 11.27
CA LYS A 384 36.62 10.87 10.75
C LYS A 384 35.17 11.20 10.40
N LEU A 385 34.23 10.28 10.61
CA LEU A 385 32.80 10.45 10.26
C LEU A 385 32.60 10.99 8.84
N ASN A 386 33.29 10.41 7.84
CA ASN A 386 33.28 10.91 6.48
C ASN A 386 32.03 10.43 5.73
N LEU A 387 31.13 11.37 5.45
CA LEU A 387 29.89 11.14 4.74
C LEU A 387 30.08 10.53 3.34
N GLN A 388 31.09 10.96 2.60
CA GLN A 388 31.32 10.44 1.24
C GLN A 388 31.78 8.98 1.27
N SER A 389 32.58 8.59 2.27
CA SER A 389 32.96 7.18 2.47
C SER A 389 31.77 6.34 2.89
N LEU A 390 30.88 6.86 3.72
CA LEU A 390 29.65 6.18 4.10
C LEU A 390 28.75 5.90 2.88
N ILE A 391 28.46 6.90 2.06
CA ILE A 391 27.67 6.75 0.83
C ILE A 391 28.35 5.77 -0.14
N ASN A 392 29.64 5.91 -0.36
CA ASN A 392 30.38 5.02 -1.23
C ASN A 392 30.35 3.56 -0.74
N ASN A 393 30.47 3.35 0.57
CA ASN A 393 30.40 2.03 1.16
C ASN A 393 28.99 1.40 1.04
N ILE A 394 27.93 2.19 1.28
CA ILE A 394 26.55 1.74 1.08
C ILE A 394 26.31 1.43 -0.40
N THR A 395 26.79 2.24 -1.33
CA THR A 395 26.55 2.06 -2.76
C THR A 395 27.44 0.99 -3.40
N SER A 396 28.65 0.79 -2.89
CA SER A 396 29.57 -0.25 -3.41
C SER A 396 29.26 -1.66 -2.92
N TYR A 397 28.45 -1.80 -1.86
CA TYR A 397 28.19 -3.10 -1.24
C TYR A 397 27.48 -4.08 -2.19
N GLU A 398 26.66 -3.58 -3.12
CA GLU A 398 25.95 -4.40 -4.12
C GLU A 398 26.87 -5.11 -5.11
N ALA A 399 28.02 -4.51 -5.45
CA ALA A 399 28.92 -5.03 -6.47
C ALA A 399 29.68 -6.29 -6.03
N VAL A 400 29.82 -6.53 -4.74
CA VAL A 400 30.68 -7.60 -4.19
C VAL A 400 29.90 -8.89 -3.86
N ASN A 401 28.61 -8.81 -3.58
CA ASN A 401 27.82 -9.95 -3.07
C ASN A 401 26.88 -10.62 -4.07
N ASN A 402 26.86 -10.21 -5.33
CA ASN A 402 26.05 -10.86 -6.38
C ASN A 402 26.45 -12.33 -6.68
N ASN A 403 27.44 -12.88 -5.98
CA ASN A 403 27.93 -14.24 -6.22
C ASN A 403 27.59 -15.27 -5.13
N LYS A 404 26.92 -14.91 -4.05
CA LYS A 404 26.57 -15.88 -3.00
C LYS A 404 25.37 -15.42 -2.17
N VAL A 405 24.17 -15.65 -2.61
CA VAL A 405 23.11 -16.22 -1.80
C VAL A 405 22.15 -16.91 -2.76
N GLU A 406 22.36 -18.19 -3.00
CA GLU A 406 21.24 -19.08 -3.28
C GLU A 406 20.35 -18.95 -2.04
N GLU A 407 19.28 -18.19 -2.11
CA GLU A 407 18.24 -18.20 -1.11
C GLU A 407 17.58 -19.58 -1.14
N ASN A 408 18.11 -20.48 -0.31
CA ASN A 408 17.34 -21.62 0.16
C ASN A 408 16.02 -21.07 0.70
N GLY A 409 14.91 -21.39 0.04
CA GLY A 409 13.56 -20.95 0.30
C GLY A 409 13.22 -20.80 1.78
N ARG A 410 13.52 -19.65 2.34
CA ARG A 410 13.04 -19.25 3.66
C ARG A 410 11.73 -18.54 3.45
N ASP A 411 10.69 -19.11 3.97
CA ASP A 411 9.27 -18.78 3.91
C ASP A 411 8.88 -17.32 4.27
N ASN A 412 9.85 -16.41 4.56
CA ASN A 412 9.63 -15.08 5.09
C ASN A 412 10.31 -13.95 4.31
N SER A 413 10.75 -14.18 3.08
CA SER A 413 11.31 -13.11 2.23
C SER A 413 10.24 -12.54 1.32
N ILE A 414 10.17 -11.20 1.20
CA ILE A 414 9.20 -10.48 0.39
C ILE A 414 9.87 -9.47 -0.54
N GLY A 415 9.30 -9.27 -1.72
CA GLY A 415 9.77 -8.34 -2.73
C GLY A 415 9.12 -6.98 -2.64
N TYR A 416 9.50 -6.09 -3.55
CA TYR A 416 8.95 -4.73 -3.62
C TYR A 416 7.43 -4.71 -3.80
N LYS A 417 6.91 -5.49 -4.74
CA LYS A 417 5.47 -5.57 -5.04
C LYS A 417 4.66 -6.07 -3.85
N GLU A 418 5.19 -7.02 -3.08
CA GLU A 418 4.56 -7.50 -1.86
C GLU A 418 4.51 -6.42 -0.78
N TYR A 419 5.56 -5.58 -0.66
CA TYR A 419 5.51 -4.40 0.21
C TYR A 419 4.43 -3.41 -0.23
N LEU A 420 4.30 -3.13 -1.54
CA LEU A 420 3.21 -2.29 -2.05
C LEU A 420 1.85 -2.86 -1.70
N LYS A 421 1.66 -4.19 -1.83
CA LYS A 421 0.42 -4.87 -1.42
C LYS A 421 0.12 -4.65 0.06
N LEU A 422 1.12 -4.76 0.95
CA LEU A 422 0.95 -4.48 2.38
C LEU A 422 0.53 -3.02 2.62
N LEU A 423 1.17 -2.06 1.95
CA LEU A 423 0.80 -0.66 2.07
C LEU A 423 -0.63 -0.39 1.59
N ILE A 424 -1.03 -0.96 0.44
CA ILE A 424 -2.39 -0.83 -0.12
C ILE A 424 -3.42 -1.47 0.80
N MET A 425 -3.10 -2.59 1.41
CA MET A 425 -4.01 -3.28 2.33
C MET A 425 -4.30 -2.47 3.60
N PHE A 426 -3.27 -1.77 4.14
CA PHE A 426 -3.38 -1.04 5.39
C PHE A 426 -3.70 0.45 5.23
N MET A 427 -3.68 0.98 4.01
CA MET A 427 -4.05 2.37 3.75
C MET A 427 -5.54 2.63 3.97
N ASN A 428 -5.91 3.90 4.06
CA ASN A 428 -7.31 4.31 4.15
C ASN A 428 -8.10 3.82 2.94
N LYS A 429 -9.21 3.12 3.21
CA LYS A 429 -10.08 2.51 2.21
C LYS A 429 -10.64 3.55 1.21
N SER A 430 -11.07 4.70 1.71
CA SER A 430 -11.62 5.78 0.89
C SER A 430 -10.58 6.29 -0.12
N ASP A 431 -9.34 6.54 0.34
CA ASP A 431 -8.27 7.01 -0.52
C ASP A 431 -7.91 5.98 -1.60
N ARG A 432 -7.82 4.70 -1.22
CA ARG A 432 -7.60 3.60 -2.16
C ARG A 432 -8.67 3.57 -3.24
N ASN A 433 -9.94 3.52 -2.86
CA ASN A 433 -11.05 3.36 -3.79
C ASN A 433 -11.17 4.55 -4.74
N TYR A 434 -11.01 5.78 -4.24
CA TYR A 434 -11.06 6.98 -5.08
C TYR A 434 -9.88 7.09 -6.05
N ARG A 435 -8.66 6.71 -5.64
CA ARG A 435 -7.50 6.73 -6.54
C ARG A 435 -7.60 5.66 -7.62
N ILE A 436 -8.13 4.48 -7.29
CA ILE A 436 -8.46 3.46 -8.29
C ILE A 436 -9.51 3.99 -9.28
N ALA A 437 -10.60 4.59 -8.78
CA ALA A 437 -11.64 5.18 -9.61
C ALA A 437 -11.09 6.29 -10.54
N ALA A 438 -10.18 7.13 -10.03
CA ALA A 438 -9.52 8.17 -10.80
C ALA A 438 -8.68 7.60 -11.95
N LEU A 439 -7.89 6.57 -11.72
CA LEU A 439 -7.12 5.90 -12.77
C LEU A 439 -8.03 5.28 -13.83
N MET A 440 -9.12 4.62 -13.43
CA MET A 440 -10.10 4.07 -14.36
C MET A 440 -10.74 5.17 -15.22
N GLU A 441 -11.15 6.26 -14.60
CA GLU A 441 -11.78 7.40 -15.26
C GLU A 441 -10.84 8.05 -16.29
N LEU A 442 -9.60 8.30 -15.89
CA LEU A 442 -8.57 8.87 -16.77
C LEU A 442 -8.25 7.96 -17.95
N ARG A 443 -8.18 6.65 -17.74
CA ARG A 443 -7.94 5.69 -18.81
C ARG A 443 -9.11 5.68 -19.82
N MET A 444 -10.34 5.79 -19.33
CA MET A 444 -11.51 5.93 -20.21
C MET A 444 -11.48 7.22 -21.05
N ILE A 445 -11.03 8.31 -20.45
CA ILE A 445 -10.87 9.59 -21.17
C ILE A 445 -9.80 9.46 -22.26
N MET A 446 -8.68 8.80 -21.98
CA MET A 446 -7.65 8.53 -23.00
C MET A 446 -8.16 7.70 -24.17
N TYR A 447 -9.09 6.78 -23.94
CA TYR A 447 -9.77 6.03 -25.01
C TYR A 447 -10.80 6.85 -25.80
N GLY A 448 -10.88 8.16 -25.57
CA GLY A 448 -11.76 9.08 -26.28
C GLY A 448 -13.13 9.30 -25.63
N HIS A 449 -13.36 8.78 -24.43
CA HIS A 449 -14.60 8.96 -23.68
C HIS A 449 -14.54 10.19 -22.76
N SER A 450 -14.29 11.36 -23.30
CA SER A 450 -14.06 12.62 -22.55
C SER A 450 -15.16 13.01 -21.56
N GLY A 451 -16.39 12.53 -21.79
CA GLY A 451 -17.54 12.75 -20.90
C GLY A 451 -17.70 11.72 -19.77
N PHE A 452 -16.83 10.71 -19.71
CA PHE A 452 -16.91 9.68 -18.67
C PHE A 452 -16.51 10.26 -17.30
N ARG A 453 -17.37 10.06 -16.30
CA ARG A 453 -17.14 10.44 -14.91
C ARG A 453 -17.74 9.38 -14.01
N MET A 454 -16.91 8.68 -13.22
CA MET A 454 -17.34 7.56 -12.39
C MET A 454 -18.49 7.95 -11.44
N LYS A 455 -18.48 9.15 -10.90
CA LYS A 455 -19.53 9.70 -10.03
C LYS A 455 -20.93 9.79 -10.68
N ASN A 456 -21.00 9.77 -12.00
CA ASN A 456 -22.27 9.88 -12.71
C ASN A 456 -22.91 8.52 -12.98
N TYR A 457 -22.24 7.43 -12.63
CA TYR A 457 -22.69 6.09 -12.91
C TYR A 457 -23.30 5.43 -11.68
N ILE A 458 -24.45 4.81 -11.89
CA ILE A 458 -25.23 4.16 -10.84
C ILE A 458 -24.66 2.76 -10.63
N TYR A 459 -24.39 2.45 -9.37
CA TYR A 459 -24.00 1.13 -8.91
C TYR A 459 -25.21 0.32 -8.43
N ALA A 460 -26.15 0.95 -7.71
CA ALA A 460 -27.37 0.34 -7.25
C ALA A 460 -28.57 1.28 -7.35
N ALA A 461 -29.74 0.70 -7.59
CA ALA A 461 -31.00 1.43 -7.69
C ALA A 461 -32.08 0.74 -6.82
N PHE A 462 -32.84 1.55 -6.09
CA PHE A 462 -33.92 1.10 -5.21
C PHE A 462 -35.20 1.82 -5.55
N GLY A 463 -36.32 1.07 -5.58
CA GLY A 463 -37.59 1.60 -5.95
C GLY A 463 -38.78 0.75 -5.55
N ALA A 464 -39.90 1.00 -6.17
CA ALA A 464 -41.11 0.22 -5.99
C ALA A 464 -41.91 0.13 -7.29
N ALA A 465 -42.58 -1.00 -7.48
CA ALA A 465 -43.61 -1.20 -8.46
C ALA A 465 -44.94 -1.40 -7.78
N HIS A 466 -45.97 -0.76 -8.30
CA HIS A 466 -47.35 -0.90 -7.82
C HIS A 466 -48.18 -1.64 -8.86
N PHE A 467 -48.76 -2.73 -8.44
CA PHE A 467 -49.57 -3.59 -9.28
C PHE A 467 -51.02 -3.49 -8.89
N LYS A 468 -51.91 -3.41 -9.85
CA LYS A 468 -53.35 -3.40 -9.66
C LYS A 468 -53.94 -4.75 -10.14
N MET A 469 -54.72 -5.38 -9.32
CA MET A 469 -55.44 -6.61 -9.65
C MET A 469 -56.73 -6.24 -10.36
N ASN A 470 -56.87 -6.70 -11.62
CA ASN A 470 -58.09 -6.48 -12.39
C ASN A 470 -59.24 -7.33 -11.78
N GLY A 471 -60.30 -6.68 -11.36
CA GLY A 471 -61.46 -7.29 -10.75
C GLY A 471 -61.69 -6.97 -9.25
N THR A 472 -60.67 -6.84 -8.45
CA THR A 472 -60.79 -6.48 -7.03
C THR A 472 -60.40 -5.01 -6.76
N GLY A 473 -59.67 -4.38 -7.68
CA GLY A 473 -59.12 -3.03 -7.49
C GLY A 473 -57.99 -2.93 -6.44
N SER A 474 -57.59 -4.07 -5.86
CA SER A 474 -56.51 -4.10 -4.86
C SER A 474 -55.18 -3.72 -5.47
N VAL A 475 -54.42 -2.88 -4.73
CA VAL A 475 -53.06 -2.43 -5.14
C VAL A 475 -52.03 -3.13 -4.27
N TYR A 476 -51.08 -3.76 -4.90
CA TYR A 476 -49.94 -4.41 -4.24
C TYR A 476 -48.67 -3.63 -4.52
N ARG A 477 -47.85 -3.42 -3.51
CA ARG A 477 -46.56 -2.76 -3.61
C ARG A 477 -45.42 -3.79 -3.53
N GLN A 478 -44.59 -3.89 -4.54
CA GLN A 478 -43.37 -4.68 -4.54
C GLN A 478 -42.16 -3.74 -4.47
N LYS A 479 -41.26 -4.01 -3.51
CA LYS A 479 -39.96 -3.32 -3.46
C LYS A 479 -39.09 -3.87 -4.58
N LEU A 480 -38.44 -2.97 -5.27
CA LEU A 480 -37.48 -3.28 -6.31
C LEU A 480 -36.09 -2.87 -5.80
N SER A 481 -35.14 -3.77 -5.92
CA SER A 481 -33.75 -3.46 -5.71
C SER A 481 -32.95 -4.03 -6.87
N TYR A 482 -32.06 -3.26 -7.38
CA TYR A 482 -31.12 -3.68 -8.41
C TYR A 482 -29.74 -3.21 -8.02
N SER A 483 -28.77 -4.09 -8.04
CA SER A 483 -27.36 -3.77 -7.86
C SER A 483 -26.55 -4.62 -8.83
N TYR A 484 -25.41 -4.11 -9.22
CA TYR A 484 -24.43 -4.82 -10.03
C TYR A 484 -23.55 -5.72 -9.15
N ILE A 485 -24.20 -6.53 -8.32
CA ILE A 485 -23.50 -7.45 -7.41
C ILE A 485 -23.90 -8.88 -7.76
#